data_ddff3eac4afa2674dc3e8c56fe56d7e8
#
_entry.id   ddff3eac4afa2674dc3e8c56fe56d7e8
#
_cell.length_a   1.000
_cell.length_b   1.000
_cell.length_c   1.000
_cell.angle_alpha   90.00
_cell.angle_beta   90.00
_cell.angle_gamma   90.00
#
_symmetry.space_group_name_H-M   'P 1'
#
loop_
_entity.id
_entity.type
_entity.pdbx_description
1 polymer ?
#
loop_
_entity_poly.entity_id
_entity_poly.type
_entity_poly.pdbx_seq_one_letter_code
_entity_poly.pdbx_strand_id
1 'polypeptide(L)'
;MPPSPLARLRRLCLALPEAHEVEAWGEPTFRVRNKLFAMYATPGSHHTQGRPALWCKAGPDNQRLMVEARPDRFFVPPYVGPSGWVGVWLDRGPDWKEVGELLLDSWRMTAPKRLLLAQVGDGASVRSRAKG
;
A
#
# COMPACT_ATOMS: atom_id res chain seq x y z
N MET A 1 -8.91 3.12 -22.91
CA MET A 1 -8.36 2.00 -22.14
C MET A 1 -8.21 2.36 -20.68
N PRO A 2 -8.69 1.54 -19.79
CA PRO A 2 -8.45 1.82 -18.39
C PRO A 2 -6.95 1.68 -18.09
N PRO A 3 -6.44 2.43 -17.10
CA PRO A 3 -5.05 2.31 -16.72
C PRO A 3 -4.76 0.92 -16.15
N SER A 4 -3.53 0.47 -16.29
CA SER A 4 -3.12 -0.81 -15.74
C SER A 4 -3.14 -0.74 -14.20
N PRO A 5 -3.19 -1.90 -13.53
CA PRO A 5 -3.10 -1.89 -12.07
C PRO A 5 -1.85 -1.18 -11.56
N LEU A 6 -0.71 -1.38 -12.22
CA LEU A 6 0.51 -0.70 -11.80
C LEU A 6 0.40 0.81 -11.97
N ALA A 7 -0.19 1.27 -13.07
CA ALA A 7 -0.36 2.70 -13.29
C ALA A 7 -1.25 3.32 -12.23
N ARG A 8 -2.31 2.63 -11.85
CA ARG A 8 -3.20 3.13 -10.79
C ARG A 8 -2.50 3.13 -9.43
N LEU A 9 -1.74 2.08 -9.15
CA LEU A 9 -0.99 1.99 -7.91
C LEU A 9 0.03 3.11 -7.81
N ARG A 10 0.76 3.37 -8.90
CA ARG A 10 1.72 4.47 -8.93
C ARG A 10 1.06 5.80 -8.61
N ARG A 11 -0.08 6.06 -9.22
CA ARG A 11 -0.78 7.31 -9.00
C ARG A 11 -1.15 7.48 -7.53
N LEU A 12 -1.64 6.43 -6.90
CA LEU A 12 -2.02 6.50 -5.50
C LEU A 12 -0.81 6.67 -4.59
N CYS A 13 0.25 5.91 -4.82
CA CYS A 13 1.44 5.97 -3.97
C CYS A 13 2.15 7.31 -4.09
N LEU A 14 2.32 7.80 -5.32
CA LEU A 14 3.09 9.01 -5.55
C LEU A 14 2.31 10.28 -5.21
N ALA A 15 1.02 10.15 -4.94
CA ALA A 15 0.24 11.27 -4.42
C ALA A 15 0.47 11.50 -2.93
N LEU A 16 1.09 10.56 -2.24
CA LEU A 16 1.36 10.70 -0.81
C LEU A 16 2.59 11.58 -0.59
N PRO A 17 2.61 12.37 0.49
CA PRO A 17 3.69 13.34 0.70
C PRO A 17 5.08 12.71 0.69
N GLU A 18 5.98 13.26 -0.09
CA GLU A 18 7.38 12.84 -0.22
C GLU A 18 7.56 11.39 -0.63
N ALA A 19 6.52 10.77 -1.17
CA ALA A 19 6.63 9.41 -1.68
C ALA A 19 7.39 9.40 -3.00
N HIS A 20 8.20 8.38 -3.20
CA HIS A 20 8.93 8.21 -4.44
C HIS A 20 9.05 6.73 -4.78
N GLU A 21 9.31 6.46 -6.03
CA GLU A 21 9.40 5.10 -6.55
C GLU A 21 10.86 4.72 -6.76
N VAL A 22 11.24 3.53 -6.32
CA VAL A 22 12.58 2.99 -6.53
C VAL A 22 12.42 1.56 -6.98
N GLU A 23 13.09 1.19 -8.06
CA GLU A 23 13.11 -0.21 -8.47
C GLU A 23 14.08 -0.96 -7.58
N ALA A 24 13.63 -2.08 -7.02
CA ALA A 24 14.45 -2.94 -6.20
C ALA A 24 14.00 -4.38 -6.41
N TRP A 25 14.94 -5.28 -6.50
CA TRP A 25 14.65 -6.71 -6.73
C TRP A 25 13.81 -6.95 -7.98
N GLY A 26 13.98 -6.08 -8.98
CA GLY A 26 13.21 -6.19 -10.21
C GLY A 26 11.77 -5.71 -10.10
N GLU A 27 11.40 -5.07 -9.00
CA GLU A 27 10.03 -4.64 -8.77
C GLU A 27 9.95 -3.16 -8.44
N PRO A 28 8.85 -2.48 -8.82
CA PRO A 28 8.61 -1.12 -8.36
C PRO A 28 8.34 -1.12 -6.84
N THR A 29 9.09 -0.30 -6.13
CA THR A 29 8.87 -0.11 -4.69
C THR A 29 8.56 1.36 -4.44
N PHE A 30 7.78 1.61 -3.39
CA PHE A 30 7.36 2.96 -3.03
C PHE A 30 7.82 3.28 -1.63
N ARG A 31 8.51 4.40 -1.48
CA ARG A 31 9.21 4.75 -0.24
C ARG A 31 8.92 6.18 0.16
N VAL A 32 9.06 6.42 1.46
CA VAL A 32 9.09 7.77 2.02
C VAL A 32 10.35 7.85 2.87
N ARG A 33 11.20 8.84 2.59
CA ARG A 33 12.50 8.97 3.26
C ARG A 33 13.29 7.67 3.22
N ASN A 34 13.29 7.01 2.07
CA ASN A 34 13.99 5.76 1.82
C ASN A 34 13.49 4.56 2.59
N LYS A 35 12.36 4.69 3.28
CA LYS A 35 11.74 3.56 3.96
C LYS A 35 10.58 3.04 3.14
N LEU A 36 10.57 1.74 2.93
CA LEU A 36 9.61 1.07 2.09
C LEU A 36 8.24 1.03 2.75
N PHE A 37 7.19 1.45 2.05
CA PHE A 37 5.84 1.30 2.58
C PHE A 37 4.94 0.46 1.67
N ALA A 38 5.31 0.29 0.41
CA ALA A 38 4.53 -0.52 -0.52
C ALA A 38 5.42 -0.99 -1.66
N MET A 39 5.02 -2.09 -2.30
CA MET A 39 5.69 -2.53 -3.51
C MET A 39 4.71 -3.28 -4.40
N TYR A 40 5.00 -3.25 -5.69
CA TYR A 40 4.23 -3.97 -6.68
C TYR A 40 4.90 -5.31 -6.94
N ALA A 41 4.11 -6.37 -6.96
CA ALA A 41 4.62 -7.70 -7.31
C ALA A 41 4.19 -8.01 -8.74
N THR A 42 5.15 -8.11 -9.63
CA THR A 42 4.94 -8.32 -11.06
C THR A 42 4.33 -9.70 -11.29
N PRO A 43 3.35 -9.82 -12.22
CA PRO A 43 2.73 -11.11 -12.47
C PRO A 43 3.70 -12.22 -12.88
N GLY A 44 4.82 -11.85 -13.50
CA GLY A 44 5.81 -12.84 -13.92
C GLY A 44 6.69 -13.38 -12.82
N SER A 45 6.62 -12.81 -11.62
CA SER A 45 7.45 -13.31 -10.52
C SER A 45 6.87 -14.60 -9.98
N HIS A 46 7.75 -15.43 -9.43
CA HIS A 46 7.30 -16.73 -8.93
C HIS A 46 6.56 -16.62 -7.60
N HIS A 47 6.44 -15.41 -7.06
CA HIS A 47 5.72 -15.18 -5.82
C HIS A 47 4.26 -14.81 -6.02
N THR A 48 3.81 -14.63 -7.25
CA THR A 48 2.48 -14.10 -7.53
C THR A 48 1.57 -15.08 -8.26
N GLN A 49 2.09 -16.24 -8.62
CA GLN A 49 1.29 -17.23 -9.35
C GLN A 49 0.69 -16.63 -10.63
N GLY A 50 1.44 -15.71 -11.26
CA GLY A 50 0.99 -15.09 -12.49
C GLY A 50 0.01 -13.93 -12.31
N ARG A 51 -0.18 -13.44 -11.09
CA ARG A 51 -1.15 -12.40 -10.81
C ARG A 51 -0.46 -11.14 -10.28
N PRO A 52 -0.91 -9.94 -10.70
CA PRO A 52 -0.36 -8.71 -10.12
C PRO A 52 -0.84 -8.52 -8.68
N ALA A 53 0.02 -8.01 -7.84
CA ALA A 53 -0.32 -7.81 -6.45
C ALA A 53 0.38 -6.58 -5.89
N LEU A 54 -0.22 -6.03 -4.85
CA LEU A 54 0.36 -4.99 -4.02
C LEU A 54 0.76 -5.63 -2.70
N TRP A 55 1.95 -5.30 -2.20
CA TRP A 55 2.34 -5.64 -0.84
C TRP A 55 2.50 -4.32 -0.08
N CYS A 56 1.86 -4.20 1.07
CA CYS A 56 1.95 -2.96 1.85
C CYS A 56 1.88 -3.25 3.35
N LYS A 57 2.35 -2.31 4.15
CA LYS A 57 2.35 -2.48 5.60
C LYS A 57 0.93 -2.40 6.14
N ALA A 58 0.60 -3.29 7.06
CA ALA A 58 -0.73 -3.31 7.67
C ALA A 58 -0.70 -3.50 9.19
N GLY A 59 0.37 -4.09 9.69
CA GLY A 59 0.44 -4.50 11.08
C GLY A 59 -0.06 -5.93 11.26
N PRO A 60 0.48 -6.67 12.24
CA PRO A 60 0.16 -8.10 12.36
C PRO A 60 -1.31 -8.40 12.60
N ASP A 61 -1.98 -7.60 13.42
CA ASP A 61 -3.39 -7.84 13.69
C ASP A 61 -4.26 -7.52 12.50
N ASN A 62 -4.01 -6.41 11.82
CA ASN A 62 -4.76 -6.06 10.63
C ASN A 62 -4.51 -7.05 9.51
N GLN A 63 -3.26 -7.49 9.34
CA GLN A 63 -2.93 -8.51 8.36
C GLN A 63 -3.80 -9.75 8.58
N ARG A 64 -3.83 -10.24 9.81
CA ARG A 64 -4.60 -11.44 10.12
C ARG A 64 -6.08 -11.25 9.87
N LEU A 65 -6.63 -10.13 10.35
CA LEU A 65 -8.05 -9.86 10.19
C LEU A 65 -8.46 -9.74 8.73
N MET A 66 -7.64 -9.07 7.93
CA MET A 66 -7.94 -8.88 6.51
C MET A 66 -7.90 -10.22 5.77
N VAL A 67 -6.88 -11.02 6.02
CA VAL A 67 -6.73 -12.30 5.33
C VAL A 67 -7.85 -13.25 5.74
N GLU A 68 -8.22 -13.26 7.02
CA GLU A 68 -9.30 -14.13 7.48
C GLU A 68 -10.66 -13.69 6.93
N ALA A 69 -10.88 -12.38 6.84
CA ALA A 69 -12.15 -11.86 6.38
C ALA A 69 -12.33 -12.02 4.87
N ARG A 70 -11.28 -11.82 4.12
CA ARG A 70 -11.35 -11.80 2.65
C ARG A 70 -10.16 -12.54 2.05
N PRO A 71 -10.09 -13.86 2.21
CA PRO A 71 -8.94 -14.61 1.67
C PRO A 71 -8.86 -14.62 0.15
N ASP A 72 -9.94 -14.24 -0.53
CA ASP A 72 -9.93 -14.11 -1.98
C ASP A 72 -9.24 -12.83 -2.44
N ARG A 73 -9.11 -11.85 -1.57
CA ARG A 73 -8.51 -10.57 -1.92
C ARG A 73 -7.15 -10.35 -1.27
N PHE A 74 -6.95 -10.88 -0.08
CA PHE A 74 -5.77 -10.60 0.72
C PHE A 74 -5.00 -11.87 1.03
N PHE A 75 -3.69 -11.72 1.15
CA PHE A 75 -2.83 -12.86 1.47
C PHE A 75 -1.63 -12.38 2.28
N VAL A 76 -0.90 -13.33 2.86
CA VAL A 76 0.33 -13.02 3.59
C VAL A 76 1.48 -13.10 2.60
N PRO A 77 2.14 -11.98 2.28
CA PRO A 77 3.22 -12.02 1.30
C PRO A 77 4.47 -12.68 1.88
N PRO A 78 5.32 -13.24 1.00
CA PRO A 78 6.57 -13.82 1.47
C PRO A 78 7.53 -12.72 1.94
N TYR A 79 8.49 -13.11 2.76
CA TYR A 79 9.56 -12.25 3.28
C TYR A 79 9.08 -11.16 4.22
N VAL A 80 8.12 -10.35 3.81
CA VAL A 80 7.63 -9.23 4.63
C VAL A 80 6.39 -9.61 5.44
N GLY A 81 5.83 -10.78 5.21
CA GLY A 81 4.69 -11.26 5.99
C GLY A 81 4.92 -11.24 7.50
N PRO A 82 6.07 -11.75 7.99
CA PRO A 82 6.34 -11.73 9.43
C PRO A 82 6.39 -10.33 10.04
N SER A 83 6.61 -9.30 9.21
CA SER A 83 6.62 -7.92 9.68
C SER A 83 5.23 -7.28 9.63
N GLY A 84 4.20 -8.05 9.33
CA GLY A 84 2.84 -7.54 9.33
C GLY A 84 2.39 -6.91 8.03
N TRP A 85 3.05 -7.21 6.92
CA TRP A 85 2.61 -6.74 5.61
C TRP A 85 1.47 -7.59 5.10
N VAL A 86 0.64 -7.01 4.26
CA VAL A 86 -0.46 -7.73 3.62
C VAL A 86 -0.29 -7.64 2.11
N GLY A 87 -0.68 -8.71 1.41
CA GLY A 87 -0.74 -8.73 -0.03
C GLY A 87 -2.16 -8.51 -0.49
N VAL A 88 -2.32 -7.78 -1.58
CA VAL A 88 -3.62 -7.46 -2.16
C VAL A 88 -3.58 -7.82 -3.63
N TRP A 89 -4.47 -8.73 -4.05
CA TRP A 89 -4.55 -9.09 -5.47
C TRP A 89 -5.14 -7.93 -6.25
N LEU A 90 -4.57 -7.62 -7.41
CA LEU A 90 -4.97 -6.47 -8.22
C LEU A 90 -5.61 -6.86 -9.55
N ASP A 91 -5.83 -8.14 -9.79
CA ASP A 91 -6.25 -8.62 -11.09
C ASP A 91 -7.76 -8.84 -11.23
N ARG A 92 -8.51 -8.76 -10.15
CA ARG A 92 -9.95 -9.05 -10.20
C ARG A 92 -10.79 -7.90 -9.70
N GLY A 93 -10.60 -6.74 -10.31
CA GLY A 93 -11.39 -5.58 -9.99
C GLY A 93 -11.27 -5.15 -8.52
N PRO A 94 -10.07 -4.86 -8.05
CA PRO A 94 -9.92 -4.44 -6.66
C PRO A 94 -10.70 -3.16 -6.40
N ASP A 95 -11.11 -2.97 -5.16
CA ASP A 95 -11.72 -1.72 -4.74
C ASP A 95 -10.60 -0.69 -4.58
N TRP A 96 -10.43 0.18 -5.57
CA TRP A 96 -9.33 1.14 -5.57
C TRP A 96 -9.45 2.17 -4.47
N LYS A 97 -10.65 2.43 -3.98
CA LYS A 97 -10.80 3.30 -2.82
C LYS A 97 -10.20 2.62 -1.59
N GLU A 98 -10.48 1.35 -1.42
CA GLU A 98 -9.90 0.58 -0.32
C GLU A 98 -8.39 0.49 -0.44
N VAL A 99 -7.89 0.27 -1.67
CA VAL A 99 -6.44 0.23 -1.90
C VAL A 99 -5.81 1.56 -1.50
N GLY A 100 -6.44 2.66 -1.85
CA GLY A 100 -5.93 3.98 -1.47
C GLY A 100 -5.87 4.16 0.04
N GLU A 101 -6.88 3.68 0.74
CA GLU A 101 -6.89 3.76 2.20
C GLU A 101 -5.79 2.91 2.82
N LEU A 102 -5.58 1.72 2.28
CA LEU A 102 -4.50 0.85 2.76
C LEU A 102 -3.14 1.50 2.54
N LEU A 103 -2.94 2.12 1.39
CA LEU A 103 -1.68 2.78 1.09
C LEU A 103 -1.44 3.97 2.01
N LEU A 104 -2.47 4.73 2.30
CA LEU A 104 -2.35 5.84 3.24
C LEU A 104 -1.94 5.32 4.62
N ASP A 105 -2.55 4.25 5.08
CA ASP A 105 -2.20 3.65 6.36
C ASP A 105 -0.75 3.15 6.36
N SER A 106 -0.33 2.50 5.27
CA SER A 106 1.04 2.03 5.14
C SER A 106 2.02 3.19 5.18
N TRP A 107 1.71 4.28 4.50
CA TRP A 107 2.52 5.48 4.50
C TRP A 107 2.60 6.07 5.91
N ARG A 108 1.48 6.13 6.62
CA ARG A 108 1.46 6.66 7.99
C ARG A 108 2.32 5.84 8.93
N MET A 109 2.37 4.55 8.73
CA MET A 109 3.20 3.66 9.56
C MET A 109 4.69 3.83 9.27
N THR A 110 5.03 4.47 8.18
CA THR A 110 6.41 4.54 7.69
C THR A 110 6.99 5.94 7.72
N ALA A 111 6.16 6.95 7.50
CA ALA A 111 6.61 8.33 7.38
C ALA A 111 7.19 8.83 8.70
N PRO A 112 8.21 9.71 8.64
CA PRO A 112 8.77 10.28 9.87
C PRO A 112 7.74 11.16 10.57
N LYS A 113 7.91 11.28 11.87
CA LYS A 113 6.96 11.99 12.72
C LYS A 113 6.70 13.41 12.23
N ARG A 114 7.72 14.07 11.70
CA ARG A 114 7.55 15.44 11.21
C ARG A 114 6.55 15.50 10.07
N LEU A 115 6.61 14.53 9.14
CA LEU A 115 5.65 14.48 8.05
C LEU A 115 4.24 14.14 8.55
N LEU A 116 4.15 13.29 9.54
CA LEU A 116 2.86 12.96 10.13
C LEU A 116 2.23 14.19 10.79
N LEU A 117 3.03 14.98 11.49
CA LEU A 117 2.52 16.18 12.14
C LEU A 117 2.07 17.22 11.12
N ALA A 118 2.82 17.36 10.03
CA ALA A 118 2.43 18.29 8.97
C ALA A 118 1.13 17.82 8.31
N GLN A 119 1.01 16.51 8.08
CA GLN A 119 -0.19 15.94 7.50
C GLN A 119 -1.38 16.15 8.42
N VAL A 120 -1.20 15.96 9.71
CA VAL A 120 -2.27 16.17 10.69
C VAL A 120 -2.70 17.63 10.71
N GLY A 121 -1.74 18.56 10.62
CA GLY A 121 -2.08 19.97 10.56
C GLY A 121 -2.98 20.28 9.38
N ASP A 122 -2.60 19.85 8.21
CA ASP A 122 -3.42 20.03 7.01
C ASP A 122 -4.70 19.22 7.12
N GLY A 123 -4.56 17.98 7.57
CA GLY A 123 -5.68 17.10 7.72
C GLY A 123 -6.65 17.55 8.77
N ALA A 124 -6.17 18.21 9.82
CA ALA A 124 -7.05 18.70 10.87
C ALA A 124 -7.96 19.79 10.35
N SER A 125 -7.43 20.69 9.55
CA SER A 125 -8.29 21.73 8.99
C SER A 125 -9.27 21.12 7.99
N VAL A 126 -8.89 20.09 7.30
CA VAL A 126 -9.79 19.40 6.40
C VAL A 126 -10.76 18.53 7.18
N ARG A 127 -10.22 17.81 8.14
CA ARG A 127 -10.97 16.84 8.86
C ARG A 127 -11.92 17.39 9.88
N SER A 128 -11.64 18.55 10.38
CA SER A 128 -12.54 19.15 11.37
C SER A 128 -13.94 19.27 10.80
N ARG A 129 -14.05 19.34 9.49
CA ARG A 129 -15.36 19.36 8.89
C ARG A 129 -15.85 17.98 8.47
N ALA A 130 -14.93 17.07 8.22
CA ALA A 130 -15.31 15.76 7.75
C ALA A 130 -15.67 14.83 8.88
N LYS A 131 -14.98 14.98 9.95
CA LYS A 131 -15.22 14.09 11.05
C LYS A 131 -15.77 14.80 12.20
N GLY A 132 -15.76 16.07 12.06
CA GLY A 132 -16.11 16.79 13.24
C GLY A 132 -15.25 16.28 14.34
#